data_2ebf2ad4830f1b963b65d7b7f5c0a643
#
_entry.id   2ebf2ad4830f1b963b65d7b7f5c0a643
#
_cell.length_a   1.000
_cell.length_b   1.000
_cell.length_c   1.000
_cell.angle_alpha   90.00
_cell.angle_beta   90.00
_cell.angle_gamma   90.00
#
_symmetry.space_group_name_H-M   'P 1'
#
loop_
_entity.id
_entity.type
_entity.pdbx_description
1 polymer ?
#
loop_
_entity_poly.entity_id
_entity_poly.type
_entity_poly.pdbx_seq_one_letter_code
_entity_poly.pdbx_strand_id
1 'polypeptide(L)'
;MPIIPIPERGQPLDTTYIYKIVQSINELYSQVDVSKKGYLKVTTNKNGPQTVKASESLIIGGFEQVSTTSLQTAGSSLPWSYSFPQEFAYEPIVTATAYNKGNSDAGKDVTVTINSITPSKVEGTVKFNLGGETTMGINIIAVGLPNQ
;
A
#
# COMPACT_ATOMS: atom_id res chain seq x y z
N MET A 1 24.96 11.81 -18.43
CA MET A 1 25.99 11.95 -17.39
C MET A 1 27.33 12.12 -18.06
N PRO A 2 28.11 13.19 -17.75
CA PRO A 2 29.48 13.28 -18.22
C PRO A 2 30.30 12.16 -17.56
N ILE A 3 30.99 11.36 -18.36
CA ILE A 3 31.89 10.34 -17.86
C ILE A 3 33.13 11.06 -17.31
N ILE A 4 33.40 10.92 -16.03
CA ILE A 4 34.64 11.43 -15.42
C ILE A 4 35.74 10.45 -15.81
N PRO A 5 36.79 10.86 -16.53
CA PRO A 5 37.90 9.98 -16.86
C PRO A 5 38.61 9.51 -15.59
N ILE A 6 38.96 8.23 -15.52
CA ILE A 6 39.76 7.70 -14.43
C ILE A 6 41.17 8.27 -14.54
N PRO A 7 41.76 8.91 -13.50
CA PRO A 7 43.10 9.41 -13.56
C PRO A 7 44.10 8.26 -13.72
N GLU A 8 45.12 8.47 -14.56
CA GLU A 8 46.19 7.52 -14.70
C GLU A 8 47.07 7.48 -13.43
N ARG A 9 47.65 6.33 -13.15
CA ARG A 9 48.50 6.14 -11.97
C ARG A 9 49.67 7.13 -11.99
N GLY A 10 49.72 8.03 -10.98
CA GLY A 10 50.76 9.05 -10.85
C GLY A 10 50.36 10.42 -11.40
N GLN A 11 49.14 10.58 -11.96
CA GLN A 11 48.63 11.88 -12.33
C GLN A 11 48.21 12.67 -11.06
N PRO A 12 48.65 13.91 -10.88
CA PRO A 12 48.21 14.74 -9.77
C PRO A 12 46.69 15.03 -9.93
N LEU A 13 45.96 14.87 -8.85
CA LEU A 13 44.58 15.32 -8.75
C LEU A 13 44.59 16.84 -8.69
N ASP A 14 44.36 17.50 -9.82
CA ASP A 14 44.20 18.97 -9.85
C ASP A 14 42.82 19.41 -9.34
N THR A 15 42.71 20.68 -9.04
CA THR A 15 41.47 21.30 -8.52
C THR A 15 40.30 21.13 -9.50
N THR A 16 40.56 21.10 -10.78
CA THR A 16 39.54 20.93 -11.84
C THR A 16 38.95 19.53 -11.81
N TYR A 17 39.78 18.53 -11.57
CA TYR A 17 39.33 17.15 -11.47
C TYR A 17 38.48 16.93 -10.19
N ILE A 18 38.95 17.47 -9.07
CA ILE A 18 38.18 17.42 -7.80
C ILE A 18 36.84 18.13 -7.96
N TYR A 19 36.83 19.30 -8.61
CA TYR A 19 35.59 20.04 -8.88
C TYR A 19 34.60 19.22 -9.71
N LYS A 20 35.04 18.54 -10.77
CA LYS A 20 34.21 17.66 -11.59
C LYS A 20 33.65 16.48 -10.80
N ILE A 21 34.43 15.88 -9.89
CA ILE A 21 33.94 14.81 -9.00
C ILE A 21 32.82 15.34 -8.11
N VAL A 22 33.05 16.47 -7.43
CA VAL A 22 32.07 17.09 -6.53
C VAL A 22 30.79 17.46 -7.30
N GLN A 23 30.93 18.02 -8.50
CA GLN A 23 29.79 18.38 -9.35
C GLN A 23 28.98 17.12 -9.74
N SER A 24 29.68 16.05 -10.16
CA SER A 24 28.99 14.81 -10.53
C SER A 24 28.32 14.10 -9.36
N ILE A 25 28.93 14.17 -8.17
CA ILE A 25 28.30 13.69 -6.92
C ILE A 25 27.04 14.48 -6.63
N ASN A 26 27.09 15.83 -6.73
CA ASN A 26 25.93 16.68 -6.50
C ASN A 26 24.82 16.45 -7.53
N GLU A 27 25.17 16.25 -8.79
CA GLU A 27 24.22 15.88 -9.84
C GLU A 27 23.58 14.51 -9.56
N LEU A 28 24.38 13.52 -9.15
CA LEU A 28 23.87 12.21 -8.73
C LEU A 28 22.94 12.34 -7.53
N TYR A 29 23.32 13.12 -6.53
CA TYR A 29 22.49 13.38 -5.35
C TYR A 29 21.15 14.03 -5.76
N SER A 30 21.18 14.98 -6.70
CA SER A 30 19.96 15.63 -7.19
C SER A 30 19.07 14.71 -8.03
N GLN A 31 19.66 13.72 -8.70
CA GLN A 31 18.92 12.70 -9.48
C GLN A 31 18.35 11.58 -8.59
N VAL A 32 19.07 11.25 -7.50
CA VAL A 32 18.69 10.25 -6.50
C VAL A 32 17.89 10.89 -5.36
N ASP A 33 17.72 12.21 -5.37
CA ASP A 33 16.86 12.89 -4.39
C ASP A 33 15.41 12.47 -4.57
N VAL A 34 15.09 11.33 -3.97
CA VAL A 34 13.75 10.75 -3.89
C VAL A 34 12.78 11.74 -3.24
N SER A 35 13.30 12.76 -2.52
CA SER A 35 12.50 13.79 -1.88
C SER A 35 11.73 14.66 -2.88
N LYS A 36 12.18 14.72 -4.12
CA LYS A 36 11.52 15.54 -5.17
C LYS A 36 10.59 14.75 -6.11
N LYS A 37 10.66 13.41 -6.13
CA LYS A 37 9.93 12.60 -7.14
C LYS A 37 9.03 11.50 -6.58
N GLY A 38 8.94 11.31 -5.29
CA GLY A 38 8.24 10.18 -4.71
C GLY A 38 7.38 10.51 -3.50
N TYR A 39 6.59 11.57 -3.55
CA TYR A 39 5.63 11.84 -2.49
C TYR A 39 4.30 11.16 -2.78
N LEU A 40 3.83 10.40 -1.81
CA LEU A 40 2.48 9.91 -1.74
C LEU A 40 1.67 10.89 -0.88
N LYS A 41 0.61 11.48 -1.44
CA LYS A 41 -0.36 12.23 -0.66
C LYS A 41 -1.42 11.27 -0.14
N VAL A 42 -1.49 11.13 1.17
CA VAL A 42 -2.51 10.33 1.84
C VAL A 42 -3.43 11.30 2.60
N THR A 43 -4.72 11.27 2.30
CA THR A 43 -5.74 12.03 3.02
C THR A 43 -6.63 11.06 3.77
N THR A 44 -6.67 11.16 5.09
CA THR A 44 -7.56 10.38 5.94
C THR A 44 -8.67 11.25 6.48
N ASN A 45 -9.79 10.63 6.89
CA ASN A 45 -10.94 11.36 7.42
C ASN A 45 -10.64 12.10 8.73
N LYS A 46 -9.66 11.64 9.52
CA LYS A 46 -9.33 12.21 10.83
C LYS A 46 -8.14 13.15 10.83
N ASN A 47 -7.12 12.84 10.04
CA ASN A 47 -5.81 13.49 10.14
C ASN A 47 -5.51 14.45 9.00
N GLY A 48 -6.46 14.63 8.09
CA GLY A 48 -6.30 15.49 6.91
C GLY A 48 -5.22 15.00 5.93
N PRO A 49 -4.83 15.85 4.98
CA PRO A 49 -3.85 15.46 3.98
C PRO A 49 -2.45 15.33 4.58
N GLN A 50 -1.80 14.21 4.32
CA GLN A 50 -0.42 13.94 4.69
C GLN A 50 0.40 13.68 3.44
N THR A 51 1.63 14.19 3.44
CA THR A 51 2.58 13.96 2.36
C THR A 51 3.69 13.07 2.89
N VAL A 52 3.83 11.89 2.30
CA VAL A 52 4.81 10.88 2.70
C VAL A 52 5.74 10.62 1.53
N LYS A 53 7.03 10.48 1.76
CA LYS A 53 7.94 10.00 0.71
C LYS A 53 7.53 8.59 0.30
N ALA A 54 7.54 8.27 -0.99
CA ALA A 54 7.14 6.95 -1.47
C ALA A 54 8.00 5.82 -0.86
N SER A 55 9.27 6.11 -0.60
CA SER A 55 10.22 5.20 0.09
C SER A 55 9.93 4.98 1.57
N GLU A 56 9.13 5.85 2.18
CA GLU A 56 8.75 5.80 3.60
C GLU A 56 7.29 5.37 3.78
N SER A 57 6.55 5.14 2.68
CA SER A 57 5.18 4.67 2.74
C SER A 57 5.12 3.17 3.00
N LEU A 58 4.18 2.76 3.85
CA LEU A 58 3.84 1.38 4.08
C LEU A 58 2.66 1.00 3.17
N ILE A 59 2.87 -0.03 2.35
CA ILE A 59 1.83 -0.62 1.52
C ILE A 59 1.65 -2.06 1.97
N ILE A 60 0.45 -2.41 2.41
CA ILE A 60 0.10 -3.75 2.86
C ILE A 60 -0.92 -4.32 1.90
N GLY A 61 -0.58 -5.46 1.28
CA GLY A 61 -1.53 -6.32 0.60
C GLY A 61 -2.00 -7.41 1.56
N GLY A 62 -3.31 -7.60 1.69
CA GLY A 62 -3.90 -8.58 2.58
C GLY A 62 -4.99 -9.39 1.91
N PHE A 63 -5.30 -10.51 2.53
CA PHE A 63 -6.38 -11.40 2.12
C PHE A 63 -7.08 -11.93 3.36
N GLU A 64 -8.41 -11.86 3.37
CA GLU A 64 -9.26 -12.45 4.40
C GLU A 64 -10.26 -13.40 3.74
N GLN A 65 -10.58 -14.51 4.40
CA GLN A 65 -11.56 -15.47 3.89
C GLN A 65 -12.83 -15.45 4.74
N VAL A 66 -13.96 -15.29 4.07
CA VAL A 66 -15.30 -15.41 4.65
C VAL A 66 -15.97 -16.62 4.04
N SER A 67 -16.31 -17.62 4.87
CA SER A 67 -16.97 -18.83 4.42
C SER A 67 -18.35 -18.93 5.08
N THR A 68 -19.33 -19.32 4.29
CA THR A 68 -20.65 -19.69 4.81
C THR A 68 -20.71 -21.21 4.98
N THR A 69 -21.03 -21.66 6.16
CA THR A 69 -21.20 -23.10 6.47
C THR A 69 -22.65 -23.58 6.32
N SER A 70 -23.54 -22.66 5.99
CA SER A 70 -24.96 -22.92 5.79
C SER A 70 -25.49 -22.02 4.66
N LEU A 71 -26.62 -22.40 4.10
CA LEU A 71 -27.34 -21.61 3.12
C LEU A 71 -27.60 -20.20 3.65
N GLN A 72 -26.95 -19.22 3.03
CA GLN A 72 -27.23 -17.80 3.31
C GLN A 72 -28.50 -17.40 2.56
N THR A 73 -29.36 -16.64 3.21
CA THR A 73 -30.50 -15.99 2.57
C THR A 73 -30.04 -14.73 1.84
N ALA A 74 -30.68 -14.43 0.72
CA ALA A 74 -30.47 -13.15 0.04
C ALA A 74 -30.67 -11.98 1.00
N GLY A 75 -29.73 -11.04 1.01
CA GLY A 75 -29.71 -9.89 1.93
C GLY A 75 -28.95 -10.11 3.24
N SER A 76 -28.52 -11.35 3.56
CA SER A 76 -27.70 -11.60 4.74
C SER A 76 -26.30 -11.01 4.61
N SER A 77 -25.64 -10.75 5.75
CA SER A 77 -24.28 -10.19 5.81
C SER A 77 -23.41 -10.96 6.77
N LEU A 78 -22.16 -11.12 6.43
CA LEU A 78 -21.13 -11.70 7.31
C LEU A 78 -20.03 -10.67 7.57
N PRO A 79 -19.54 -10.57 8.82
CA PRO A 79 -18.41 -9.70 9.14
C PRO A 79 -17.10 -10.30 8.62
N TRP A 80 -16.13 -9.42 8.36
CA TRP A 80 -14.74 -9.77 8.12
C TRP A 80 -13.83 -8.77 8.85
N SER A 81 -12.61 -9.20 9.18
CA SER A 81 -11.63 -8.38 9.86
C SER A 81 -10.23 -8.80 9.44
N TYR A 82 -9.38 -7.83 9.12
CA TYR A 82 -7.99 -8.07 8.78
C TYR A 82 -7.08 -7.22 9.65
N SER A 83 -6.18 -7.87 10.40
CA SER A 83 -5.16 -7.20 11.20
C SER A 83 -3.92 -6.96 10.36
N PHE A 84 -3.43 -5.73 10.37
CA PHE A 84 -2.22 -5.38 9.64
C PHE A 84 -0.99 -6.02 10.31
N PRO A 85 -0.07 -6.64 9.54
CA PRO A 85 1.14 -7.24 10.10
C PRO A 85 2.12 -6.21 10.67
N GLN A 86 1.98 -4.96 10.27
CA GLN A 86 2.68 -3.79 10.80
C GLN A 86 1.68 -2.65 10.96
N GLU A 87 1.75 -1.97 12.09
CA GLU A 87 0.86 -0.83 12.36
C GLU A 87 1.22 0.40 11.53
N PHE A 88 0.20 1.17 11.21
CA PHE A 88 0.34 2.49 10.64
C PHE A 88 0.41 3.55 11.76
N ALA A 89 1.08 4.67 11.50
CA ALA A 89 1.10 5.79 12.42
C ALA A 89 -0.29 6.46 12.57
N TYR A 90 -1.11 6.37 11.53
CA TYR A 90 -2.46 6.90 11.45
C TYR A 90 -3.34 5.92 10.67
N GLU A 91 -4.65 6.14 10.66
CA GLU A 91 -5.58 5.36 9.85
C GLU A 91 -5.14 5.37 8.38
N PRO A 92 -4.84 4.20 7.77
CA PRO A 92 -4.44 4.13 6.36
C PRO A 92 -5.64 4.36 5.43
N ILE A 93 -5.35 4.62 4.16
CA ILE A 93 -6.34 4.45 3.10
C ILE A 93 -6.44 2.96 2.79
N VAL A 94 -7.66 2.42 2.82
CA VAL A 94 -7.91 1.00 2.56
C VAL A 94 -8.91 0.85 1.43
N THR A 95 -8.61 -0.06 0.53
CA THR A 95 -9.57 -0.61 -0.43
C THR A 95 -9.74 -2.10 -0.19
N ALA A 96 -10.96 -2.58 -0.33
CA ALA A 96 -11.31 -3.99 -0.19
C ALA A 96 -12.17 -4.43 -1.37
N THR A 97 -11.84 -5.56 -1.96
CA THR A 97 -12.56 -6.11 -3.10
C THR A 97 -12.91 -7.57 -2.88
N ALA A 98 -14.14 -7.94 -3.26
CA ALA A 98 -14.58 -9.33 -3.18
C ALA A 98 -13.93 -10.21 -4.26
N TYR A 99 -13.62 -11.42 -3.87
CA TYR A 99 -13.19 -12.50 -4.76
C TYR A 99 -14.02 -13.75 -4.50
N ASN A 100 -14.77 -14.22 -5.51
CA ASN A 100 -15.58 -15.43 -5.41
C ASN A 100 -14.70 -16.69 -5.49
N LYS A 101 -14.14 -17.10 -4.36
CA LYS A 101 -13.25 -18.25 -4.27
C LYS A 101 -13.98 -19.58 -4.47
N GLY A 102 -15.21 -19.67 -3.98
CA GLY A 102 -16.04 -20.87 -4.10
C GLY A 102 -16.65 -21.09 -5.47
N ASN A 103 -16.52 -20.11 -6.38
CA ASN A 103 -17.13 -20.13 -7.72
C ASN A 103 -18.63 -20.48 -7.71
N SER A 104 -19.32 -20.13 -6.63
CA SER A 104 -20.76 -20.35 -6.47
C SER A 104 -21.59 -19.16 -6.97
N ASP A 105 -22.88 -19.41 -7.23
CA ASP A 105 -23.78 -18.34 -7.67
C ASP A 105 -23.97 -17.28 -6.56
N ALA A 106 -24.02 -17.69 -5.30
CA ALA A 106 -24.12 -16.78 -4.18
C ALA A 106 -22.93 -15.82 -4.05
N GLY A 107 -21.77 -16.23 -4.52
CA GLY A 107 -20.56 -15.39 -4.54
C GLY A 107 -20.43 -14.48 -5.75
N LYS A 108 -21.30 -14.55 -6.73
CA LYS A 108 -21.25 -13.71 -7.95
C LYS A 108 -21.79 -12.31 -7.73
N ASP A 109 -22.70 -12.15 -6.78
CA ASP A 109 -23.33 -10.86 -6.47
C ASP A 109 -23.24 -10.57 -4.98
N VAL A 110 -22.17 -9.91 -4.58
CA VAL A 110 -21.87 -9.52 -3.21
C VAL A 110 -21.46 -8.06 -3.14
N THR A 111 -21.76 -7.44 -2.01
CA THR A 111 -21.32 -6.08 -1.69
C THR A 111 -20.36 -6.13 -0.50
N VAL A 112 -19.16 -5.61 -0.68
CA VAL A 112 -18.18 -5.44 0.40
C VAL A 112 -18.25 -4.02 0.91
N THR A 113 -18.36 -3.88 2.22
CA THR A 113 -18.35 -2.58 2.90
C THR A 113 -17.27 -2.57 3.96
N ILE A 114 -16.48 -1.51 3.99
CA ILE A 114 -15.55 -1.23 5.09
C ILE A 114 -16.34 -0.42 6.13
N ASN A 115 -16.39 -0.92 7.35
CA ASN A 115 -17.13 -0.31 8.45
C ASN A 115 -16.22 0.49 9.40
N SER A 116 -14.99 0.02 9.59
CA SER A 116 -14.02 0.61 10.52
C SER A 116 -12.59 0.43 10.00
N ILE A 117 -11.79 1.47 10.16
CA ILE A 117 -10.36 1.45 9.89
C ILE A 117 -9.66 2.00 11.13
N THR A 118 -8.62 1.31 11.59
CA THR A 118 -7.72 1.75 12.65
C THR A 118 -6.28 1.59 12.18
N PRO A 119 -5.28 2.13 12.89
CA PRO A 119 -3.88 1.91 12.54
C PRO A 119 -3.45 0.44 12.50
N SER A 120 -4.14 -0.45 13.23
CA SER A 120 -3.77 -1.86 13.38
C SER A 120 -4.66 -2.85 12.62
N LYS A 121 -5.86 -2.45 12.20
CA LYS A 121 -6.82 -3.35 11.52
C LYS A 121 -7.84 -2.61 10.68
N VAL A 122 -8.47 -3.35 9.79
CA VAL A 122 -9.67 -2.96 9.05
C VAL A 122 -10.77 -4.00 9.28
N GLU A 123 -12.00 -3.53 9.42
CA GLU A 123 -13.19 -4.36 9.63
C GLU A 123 -14.29 -3.96 8.66
N GLY A 124 -15.06 -4.94 8.24
CA GLY A 124 -16.15 -4.71 7.30
C GLY A 124 -17.18 -5.81 7.28
N THR A 125 -18.06 -5.75 6.32
CA THR A 125 -19.10 -6.75 6.06
C THR A 125 -19.14 -7.13 4.59
N VAL A 126 -19.50 -8.39 4.33
CA VAL A 126 -19.91 -8.88 3.02
C VAL A 126 -21.40 -9.12 3.06
N LYS A 127 -22.15 -8.44 2.21
CA LYS A 127 -23.58 -8.67 2.01
C LYS A 127 -23.76 -9.57 0.79
N PHE A 128 -24.55 -10.64 0.95
CA PHE A 128 -24.91 -11.56 -0.12
C PHE A 128 -26.25 -11.12 -0.73
N ASN A 129 -26.24 -10.75 -2.01
CA ASN A 129 -27.47 -10.37 -2.70
C ASN A 129 -28.22 -11.61 -3.23
N LEU A 130 -27.51 -12.73 -3.41
CA LEU A 130 -28.07 -14.03 -3.75
C LEU A 130 -27.93 -15.00 -2.59
N GLY A 131 -28.88 -15.95 -2.46
CA GLY A 131 -28.82 -17.00 -1.45
C GLY A 131 -27.90 -18.16 -1.88
N GLY A 132 -27.41 -18.92 -0.91
CA GLY A 132 -26.61 -20.11 -1.13
C GLY A 132 -25.36 -20.19 -0.27
N GLU A 133 -24.63 -21.30 -0.39
CA GLU A 133 -23.33 -21.47 0.24
C GLU A 133 -22.23 -20.92 -0.65
N THR A 134 -21.23 -20.27 -0.04
CA THR A 134 -20.08 -19.78 -0.77
C THR A 134 -18.87 -19.57 0.13
N THR A 135 -17.70 -19.49 -0.49
CA THR A 135 -16.46 -19.00 0.13
C THR A 135 -16.01 -17.76 -0.64
N MET A 136 -15.96 -16.65 0.08
CA MET A 136 -15.48 -15.37 -0.44
C MET A 136 -14.08 -15.08 0.06
N GLY A 137 -13.24 -14.55 -0.81
CA GLY A 137 -12.02 -13.88 -0.45
C GLY A 137 -12.24 -12.36 -0.45
N ILE A 138 -11.62 -11.68 0.47
CA ILE A 138 -11.55 -10.23 0.52
C ILE A 138 -10.09 -9.83 0.30
N ASN A 139 -9.79 -9.29 -0.87
CA ASN A 139 -8.48 -8.71 -1.15
C ASN A 139 -8.45 -7.30 -0.58
N ILE A 140 -7.39 -6.99 0.15
CA ILE A 140 -7.23 -5.73 0.87
C ILE A 140 -5.92 -5.08 0.42
N ILE A 141 -5.96 -3.78 0.14
CA ILE A 141 -4.77 -2.96 -0.04
C ILE A 141 -4.91 -1.78 0.91
N ALA A 142 -3.92 -1.63 1.78
CA ALA A 142 -3.80 -0.52 2.72
C ALA A 142 -2.53 0.28 2.44
N VAL A 143 -2.65 1.61 2.44
CA VAL A 143 -1.54 2.53 2.16
C VAL A 143 -1.52 3.64 3.18
N GLY A 144 -0.37 3.86 3.80
CA GLY A 144 -0.22 4.90 4.81
C GLY A 144 1.21 5.10 5.27
N LEU A 145 1.36 5.84 6.36
CA LEU A 145 2.64 6.06 7.03
C LEU A 145 2.87 4.94 8.05
N PRO A 146 4.03 4.26 8.04
CA PRO A 146 4.34 3.25 9.04
C PRO A 146 4.44 3.87 10.45
N ASN A 147 4.05 3.10 11.45
CA ASN A 147 4.36 3.42 12.84
C ASN A 147 5.85 3.10 13.08
N GLN A 148 6.63 4.10 13.51
CA GLN A 148 8.08 3.98 13.73
C GLN A 148 8.38 3.40 15.12
#